data_139c2ddff7ab73b3a4e7d65677b68d05
#
_entry.id   139c2ddff7ab73b3a4e7d65677b68d05
#
_cell.length_a   1.000
_cell.length_b   1.000
_cell.length_c   1.000
_cell.angle_alpha   90.00
_cell.angle_beta   90.00
_cell.angle_gamma   90.00
#
_symmetry.space_group_name_H-M   'P 1'
#
loop_
_entity.id
_entity.type
_entity.pdbx_description
1 polymer ?
#
loop_
_entity_poly.entity_id
_entity_poly.type
_entity_poly.pdbx_seq_one_letter_code
_entity_poly.pdbx_strand_id
1 'polypeptide(L)'
;MRNTFGELFTLTTFGESHGEAIGGVVDGMPAGIDIDQDFIQAELDRRRPGQSQLTTSRQEADRVELLSGVFEGKSTGCPIGFIVRNTNQHSQDYEHMRSLFRPSHADYTYYHKYGHRDHRGGGRSSARITVSRVVAGALAKLALRQLGISIKAYTSQVGDIRLDDDYRKYDLSNIESNAVRCPDEEKARQMEELIMAVKADGDTIGGTVTCVVKGCPVGLGEPEFGKLHACLGYAMLGINAAKGFEYGLGFSGAHLKGSEQNDLFEADATGHPSIKTNNSGGIQGGISNGEDIYFRVAFKPVATILRPQPTVDHDARPAMLEARGRHDPCVLPRAVPIVEAMAAMVVFDQYLLNKASKL
;
A
#
# COMPACT_ATOMS: atom_id res chain seq x y z
N MET A 1 -0.47 -10.88 19.39
CA MET A 1 -0.41 -9.64 18.56
C MET A 1 0.44 -9.93 17.34
N ARG A 2 0.00 -9.51 16.16
CA ARG A 2 0.74 -9.74 14.91
C ARG A 2 1.46 -8.46 14.51
N ASN A 3 2.79 -8.44 14.62
CA ASN A 3 3.67 -7.37 14.12
C ASN A 3 4.59 -7.88 13.00
N THR A 4 4.37 -9.13 12.56
CA THR A 4 5.08 -9.80 11.47
C THR A 4 4.12 -10.12 10.34
N PHE A 5 4.56 -9.88 9.11
CA PHE A 5 3.88 -10.18 7.85
C PHE A 5 4.80 -11.04 6.98
N GLY A 6 4.24 -11.96 6.17
CA GLY A 6 4.96 -12.90 5.30
C GLY A 6 5.19 -14.26 5.96
N GLU A 7 5.63 -15.23 5.18
CA GLU A 7 5.91 -16.60 5.60
C GLU A 7 7.42 -16.93 5.51
N LEU A 8 8.03 -16.82 4.35
CA LEU A 8 9.48 -16.96 4.13
C LEU A 8 10.15 -15.59 4.05
N PHE A 9 9.62 -14.68 3.22
CA PHE A 9 10.04 -13.29 3.20
C PHE A 9 9.20 -12.50 4.20
N THR A 10 9.73 -12.25 5.38
CA THR A 10 8.98 -11.67 6.48
C THR A 10 9.44 -10.26 6.83
N LEU A 11 8.49 -9.45 7.31
CA LEU A 11 8.75 -8.15 7.91
C LEU A 11 8.16 -8.11 9.31
N THR A 12 9.00 -7.97 10.33
CA THR A 12 8.58 -7.60 11.69
C THR A 12 8.78 -6.11 11.92
N THR A 13 7.74 -5.39 12.35
CA THR A 13 7.78 -3.93 12.53
C THR A 13 7.70 -3.50 13.99
N PHE A 14 8.36 -2.39 14.33
CA PHE A 14 8.27 -1.73 15.63
C PHE A 14 8.21 -0.21 15.47
N GLY A 15 7.97 0.49 16.59
CA GLY A 15 7.90 1.95 16.65
C GLY A 15 6.51 2.51 16.40
N GLU A 16 6.29 3.75 16.78
CA GLU A 16 5.05 4.51 16.74
C GLU A 16 5.25 5.85 16.02
N SER A 17 4.11 6.47 15.61
CA SER A 17 4.13 7.72 14.82
C SER A 17 4.78 8.91 15.53
N HIS A 18 4.83 8.90 16.85
CA HIS A 18 5.41 9.95 17.70
C HIS A 18 6.48 9.39 18.67
N GLY A 19 6.93 8.13 18.45
CA GLY A 19 8.13 7.59 19.08
C GLY A 19 9.42 8.15 18.44
N GLU A 20 10.57 7.72 18.90
CA GLU A 20 11.88 8.16 18.40
C GLU A 20 12.14 7.71 16.96
N ALA A 21 11.73 6.49 16.64
CA ALA A 21 11.92 5.89 15.33
C ALA A 21 10.81 4.88 14.99
N ILE A 22 10.70 4.57 13.72
CA ILE A 22 9.99 3.42 13.17
C ILE A 22 11.02 2.53 12.52
N GLY A 23 10.93 1.23 12.72
CA GLY A 23 11.86 0.31 12.13
C GLY A 23 11.24 -1.05 11.85
N GLY A 24 12.09 -1.94 11.39
CA GLY A 24 11.72 -3.32 11.15
C GLY A 24 12.93 -4.21 10.96
N VAL A 25 12.63 -5.50 10.94
CA VAL A 25 13.56 -6.55 10.53
C VAL A 25 12.91 -7.28 9.36
N VAL A 26 13.61 -7.33 8.24
CA VAL A 26 13.28 -8.19 7.10
C VAL A 26 14.10 -9.46 7.23
N ASP A 27 13.44 -10.60 7.19
CA ASP A 27 14.08 -11.92 7.19
C ASP A 27 13.68 -12.71 5.94
N GLY A 28 14.47 -13.71 5.57
CA GLY A 28 14.23 -14.53 4.39
C GLY A 28 14.67 -13.90 3.07
N MET A 29 15.45 -12.81 3.09
CA MET A 29 16.09 -12.27 1.89
C MET A 29 17.24 -13.18 1.46
N PRO A 30 17.23 -13.76 0.24
CA PRO A 30 18.35 -14.58 -0.24
C PRO A 30 19.66 -13.79 -0.28
N ALA A 31 20.78 -14.48 -0.07
CA ALA A 31 22.10 -13.87 -0.19
C ALA A 31 22.43 -13.48 -1.65
N GLY A 32 23.24 -12.45 -1.82
CA GLY A 32 23.77 -12.04 -3.12
C GLY A 32 22.88 -11.09 -3.94
N ILE A 33 21.74 -10.66 -3.41
CA ILE A 33 20.90 -9.64 -4.04
C ILE A 33 21.57 -8.28 -3.92
N ASP A 34 21.70 -7.55 -5.02
CA ASP A 34 22.22 -6.18 -5.02
C ASP A 34 21.27 -5.25 -4.27
N ILE A 35 21.77 -4.61 -3.21
CA ILE A 35 21.02 -3.70 -2.36
C ILE A 35 21.34 -2.26 -2.75
N ASP A 36 20.50 -1.71 -3.60
CA ASP A 36 20.55 -0.31 -4.03
C ASP A 36 19.86 0.57 -2.98
N GLN A 37 20.65 1.25 -2.15
CA GLN A 37 20.14 2.12 -1.08
C GLN A 37 19.45 3.37 -1.64
N ASP A 38 19.91 3.90 -2.77
CA ASP A 38 19.29 5.06 -3.40
C ASP A 38 17.90 4.71 -3.95
N PHE A 39 17.75 3.49 -4.48
CA PHE A 39 16.42 3.00 -4.87
C PHE A 39 15.49 2.86 -3.65
N ILE A 40 15.97 2.29 -2.53
CA ILE A 40 15.15 2.18 -1.31
C ILE A 40 14.73 3.57 -0.83
N GLN A 41 15.66 4.53 -0.83
CA GLN A 41 15.36 5.91 -0.44
C GLN A 41 14.37 6.58 -1.40
N ALA A 42 14.50 6.36 -2.71
CA ALA A 42 13.55 6.88 -3.70
C ALA A 42 12.12 6.35 -3.48
N GLU A 43 11.96 5.07 -3.14
CA GLU A 43 10.65 4.50 -2.78
C GLU A 43 10.07 5.14 -1.51
N LEU A 44 10.90 5.44 -0.51
CA LEU A 44 10.50 6.19 0.68
C LEU A 44 10.13 7.63 0.36
N ASP A 45 10.86 8.28 -0.53
CA ASP A 45 10.57 9.65 -0.99
C ASP A 45 9.21 9.73 -1.69
N ARG A 46 8.84 8.72 -2.45
CA ARG A 46 7.49 8.59 -3.04
C ARG A 46 6.39 8.50 -1.98
N ARG A 47 6.69 7.93 -0.80
CA ARG A 47 5.72 7.74 0.29
C ARG A 47 5.68 8.90 1.27
N ARG A 48 6.78 9.62 1.50
CA ARG A 48 6.94 10.62 2.57
C ARG A 48 5.83 11.69 2.54
N PRO A 49 5.52 12.33 3.68
CA PRO A 49 4.63 13.49 3.71
C PRO A 49 5.33 14.73 3.10
N GLY A 50 4.56 15.74 2.74
CA GLY A 50 5.10 17.02 2.27
C GLY A 50 5.65 17.02 0.84
N GLN A 51 5.25 16.06 0.00
CA GLN A 51 5.74 15.94 -1.38
C GLN A 51 5.15 16.98 -2.33
N SER A 52 3.91 17.39 -2.08
CA SER A 52 3.15 18.28 -2.94
C SER A 52 2.07 19.03 -2.16
N GLN A 53 1.38 19.94 -2.81
CA GLN A 53 0.22 20.64 -2.24
C GLN A 53 -0.98 19.70 -1.95
N LEU A 54 -1.01 18.51 -2.56
CA LEU A 54 -2.05 17.50 -2.39
C LEU A 54 -1.84 16.64 -1.15
N THR A 55 -0.70 16.77 -0.46
CA THR A 55 -0.37 16.02 0.74
C THR A 55 -0.28 16.92 1.95
N THR A 56 -0.15 16.33 3.14
CA THR A 56 0.05 17.06 4.39
C THR A 56 1.28 17.96 4.34
N SER A 57 1.24 19.09 5.02
CA SER A 57 2.38 20.02 5.17
C SER A 57 3.47 19.52 6.15
N ARG A 58 3.28 18.35 6.79
CA ARG A 58 4.33 17.72 7.61
C ARG A 58 5.51 17.39 6.70
N GLN A 59 6.72 17.65 7.17
CA GLN A 59 7.95 17.32 6.44
C GLN A 59 8.77 16.32 7.23
N GLU A 60 9.08 15.19 6.59
CA GLU A 60 9.96 14.15 7.11
C GLU A 60 10.90 13.74 5.99
N ALA A 61 12.18 13.58 6.29
CA ALA A 61 13.15 13.13 5.31
C ALA A 61 13.02 11.62 5.03
N ASP A 62 12.42 10.87 5.95
CA ASP A 62 12.24 9.41 5.90
C ASP A 62 13.54 8.66 5.53
N ARG A 63 14.69 9.15 6.01
CA ARG A 63 15.98 8.50 5.74
C ARG A 63 16.05 7.15 6.41
N VAL A 64 16.32 6.12 5.61
CA VAL A 64 16.53 4.76 6.10
C VAL A 64 17.99 4.55 6.50
N GLU A 65 18.19 3.95 7.67
CA GLU A 65 19.47 3.44 8.15
C GLU A 65 19.39 1.91 8.15
N LEU A 66 20.17 1.24 7.28
CA LEU A 66 20.32 -0.22 7.30
C LEU A 66 21.36 -0.59 8.35
N LEU A 67 21.02 -1.48 9.27
CA LEU A 67 21.83 -1.79 10.45
C LEU A 67 22.51 -3.16 10.35
N SER A 68 22.01 -4.06 9.50
CA SER A 68 22.51 -5.43 9.35
C SER A 68 22.07 -6.05 8.03
N GLY A 69 22.60 -7.23 7.71
CA GLY A 69 22.15 -8.06 6.59
C GLY A 69 22.66 -7.62 5.21
N VAL A 70 23.53 -6.60 5.14
CA VAL A 70 24.13 -6.10 3.90
C VAL A 70 25.64 -5.98 4.08
N PHE A 71 26.39 -6.50 3.11
CA PHE A 71 27.85 -6.39 3.04
C PHE A 71 28.28 -6.16 1.60
N GLU A 72 29.15 -5.17 1.37
CA GLU A 72 29.63 -4.77 0.03
C GLU A 72 28.49 -4.56 -0.98
N GLY A 73 27.38 -3.95 -0.54
CA GLY A 73 26.23 -3.66 -1.39
C GLY A 73 25.33 -4.87 -1.73
N LYS A 74 25.57 -6.04 -1.10
CA LYS A 74 24.78 -7.26 -1.31
C LYS A 74 24.15 -7.77 -0.03
N SER A 75 22.99 -8.41 -0.17
CA SER A 75 22.35 -9.13 0.93
C SER A 75 23.22 -10.32 1.35
N THR A 76 23.27 -10.60 2.66
CA THR A 76 24.10 -11.69 3.22
C THR A 76 23.31 -12.97 3.50
N GLY A 77 21.97 -12.96 3.31
CA GLY A 77 21.08 -14.05 3.75
C GLY A 77 20.72 -13.98 5.25
N CYS A 78 21.28 -13.00 5.97
CA CYS A 78 20.95 -12.74 7.37
C CYS A 78 19.85 -11.67 7.47
N PRO A 79 19.17 -11.53 8.61
CA PRO A 79 18.12 -10.52 8.79
C PRO A 79 18.63 -9.10 8.54
N ILE A 80 17.87 -8.34 7.73
CA ILE A 80 18.14 -6.93 7.44
C ILE A 80 17.37 -6.07 8.43
N GLY A 81 18.06 -5.59 9.45
CA GLY A 81 17.54 -4.62 10.41
C GLY A 81 17.63 -3.20 9.86
N PHE A 82 16.58 -2.40 10.08
CA PHE A 82 16.58 -1.00 9.65
C PHE A 82 15.77 -0.10 10.59
N ILE A 83 16.11 1.20 10.59
CA ILE A 83 15.34 2.24 11.27
C ILE A 83 15.14 3.46 10.36
N VAL A 84 14.07 4.20 10.65
CA VAL A 84 13.78 5.53 10.11
C VAL A 84 13.38 6.43 11.28
N ARG A 85 14.15 7.48 11.51
CA ARG A 85 13.94 8.39 12.66
C ARG A 85 12.78 9.33 12.42
N ASN A 86 12.02 9.62 13.46
CA ASN A 86 11.01 10.67 13.46
C ASN A 86 11.66 12.00 13.82
N THR A 87 11.58 13.00 12.96
CA THR A 87 12.25 14.30 13.14
C THR A 87 11.31 15.49 13.25
N ASN A 88 10.06 15.36 12.81
CA ASN A 88 9.09 16.47 12.73
C ASN A 88 7.76 16.11 13.38
N GLN A 89 7.80 15.55 14.58
CA GLN A 89 6.62 15.23 15.38
C GLN A 89 6.22 16.43 16.26
N HIS A 90 4.94 16.83 16.25
CA HIS A 90 4.39 17.89 17.07
C HIS A 90 3.35 17.30 18.03
N SER A 91 3.81 16.77 19.15
CA SER A 91 2.94 16.07 20.13
C SER A 91 1.90 16.99 20.76
N GLN A 92 2.18 18.30 20.88
CA GLN A 92 1.27 19.30 21.44
C GLN A 92 -0.02 19.48 20.63
N ASP A 93 0.01 19.20 19.33
CA ASP A 93 -1.17 19.28 18.45
C ASP A 93 -2.29 18.31 18.84
N TYR A 94 -2.01 17.34 19.69
CA TYR A 94 -2.94 16.27 20.09
C TYR A 94 -3.46 16.37 21.52
N GLU A 95 -2.97 17.31 22.33
CA GLU A 95 -3.33 17.38 23.76
C GLU A 95 -4.83 17.65 23.96
N HIS A 96 -5.44 18.54 23.15
CA HIS A 96 -6.88 18.84 23.20
C HIS A 96 -7.77 17.66 22.80
N MET A 97 -7.20 16.60 22.17
CA MET A 97 -7.91 15.38 21.76
C MET A 97 -7.67 14.20 22.71
N ARG A 98 -6.98 14.43 23.83
CA ARG A 98 -6.56 13.37 24.75
C ARG A 98 -7.74 12.54 25.26
N SER A 99 -8.84 13.21 25.62
CA SER A 99 -10.05 12.59 26.16
C SER A 99 -11.15 12.35 25.12
N LEU A 100 -10.95 12.75 23.85
CA LEU A 100 -11.98 12.65 22.82
C LEU A 100 -11.73 11.45 21.90
N PHE A 101 -12.82 10.94 21.33
CA PHE A 101 -12.75 9.94 20.26
C PHE A 101 -12.99 10.60 18.91
N ARG A 102 -12.01 10.60 18.03
CA ARG A 102 -12.18 11.10 16.66
C ARG A 102 -13.13 10.20 15.87
N PRO A 103 -14.16 10.75 15.22
CA PRO A 103 -15.08 9.96 14.39
C PRO A 103 -14.32 9.14 13.33
N SER A 104 -14.67 7.87 13.17
CA SER A 104 -14.05 6.94 12.21
C SER A 104 -12.53 6.74 12.33
N HIS A 105 -11.91 7.23 13.43
CA HIS A 105 -10.51 6.98 13.76
C HIS A 105 -10.35 5.78 14.72
N ALA A 106 -9.14 5.25 14.86
CA ALA A 106 -8.87 4.10 15.73
C ALA A 106 -8.87 4.42 17.24
N ASP A 107 -9.12 5.65 17.67
CA ASP A 107 -8.97 6.08 19.06
C ASP A 107 -9.85 5.25 20.02
N TYR A 108 -11.14 5.11 19.69
CA TYR A 108 -12.10 4.34 20.48
C TYR A 108 -11.69 2.85 20.57
N THR A 109 -11.45 2.23 19.43
CA THR A 109 -11.13 0.80 19.36
C THR A 109 -9.79 0.47 20.01
N TYR A 110 -8.79 1.36 19.86
CA TYR A 110 -7.48 1.20 20.47
C TYR A 110 -7.55 1.34 22.00
N TYR A 111 -8.27 2.35 22.48
CA TYR A 111 -8.48 2.58 23.91
C TYR A 111 -9.15 1.38 24.57
N HIS A 112 -10.26 0.89 24.02
CA HIS A 112 -11.00 -0.26 24.59
C HIS A 112 -10.23 -1.59 24.46
N LYS A 113 -9.40 -1.73 23.45
CA LYS A 113 -8.62 -2.97 23.26
C LYS A 113 -7.46 -3.09 24.25
N TYR A 114 -6.76 -1.99 24.50
CA TYR A 114 -5.50 -2.01 25.26
C TYR A 114 -5.60 -1.37 26.65
N GLY A 115 -6.68 -0.65 26.96
CA GLY A 115 -6.85 0.07 28.22
C GLY A 115 -5.89 1.25 28.42
N HIS A 116 -4.89 1.38 27.53
CA HIS A 116 -3.88 2.44 27.55
C HIS A 116 -3.58 2.89 26.12
N ARG A 117 -3.54 4.20 25.91
CA ARG A 117 -3.30 4.80 24.59
C ARG A 117 -2.33 5.97 24.71
N ASP A 118 -1.29 5.97 23.89
CA ASP A 118 -0.53 7.19 23.62
C ASP A 118 -1.40 8.11 22.74
N HIS A 119 -1.87 9.21 23.30
CA HIS A 119 -2.77 10.16 22.62
C HIS A 119 -2.02 11.06 21.63
N ARG A 120 -0.69 11.08 21.66
CA ARG A 120 0.18 11.89 20.78
C ARG A 120 0.16 11.41 19.33
N GLY A 121 -1.00 11.28 18.72
CA GLY A 121 -1.23 10.83 17.34
C GLY A 121 -1.91 9.48 17.24
N GLY A 122 -1.67 8.76 16.14
CA GLY A 122 -2.30 7.46 15.87
C GLY A 122 -1.48 6.24 16.34
N GLY A 123 -0.29 6.44 16.92
CA GLY A 123 0.59 5.35 17.35
C GLY A 123 0.84 4.33 16.23
N ARG A 124 0.62 3.04 16.52
CA ARG A 124 0.71 1.92 15.55
C ARG A 124 -0.43 1.92 14.53
N SER A 125 -1.55 2.61 14.75
CA SER A 125 -2.63 2.75 13.78
C SER A 125 -2.41 3.90 12.78
N SER A 126 -1.34 4.68 12.94
CA SER A 126 -1.00 5.77 12.04
C SER A 126 -0.48 5.25 10.69
N ALA A 127 -0.81 5.97 9.59
CA ALA A 127 -0.20 5.72 8.28
C ALA A 127 1.33 5.92 8.28
N ARG A 128 1.91 6.56 9.30
CA ARG A 128 3.35 6.73 9.47
C ARG A 128 4.10 5.39 9.50
N ILE A 129 3.52 4.35 10.11
CA ILE A 129 4.16 3.03 10.21
C ILE A 129 4.37 2.34 8.86
N THR A 130 3.69 2.78 7.80
CA THR A 130 3.87 2.23 6.45
C THR A 130 5.26 2.46 5.86
N VAL A 131 6.07 3.34 6.46
CA VAL A 131 7.50 3.48 6.17
C VAL A 131 8.20 2.12 6.16
N SER A 132 8.00 1.30 7.21
CA SER A 132 8.63 -0.03 7.30
C SER A 132 8.19 -0.97 6.18
N ARG A 133 6.92 -0.87 5.75
CA ARG A 133 6.39 -1.67 4.63
C ARG A 133 7.05 -1.27 3.31
N VAL A 134 7.28 0.04 3.10
CA VAL A 134 7.94 0.53 1.88
C VAL A 134 9.41 0.11 1.82
N VAL A 135 10.13 0.11 2.95
CA VAL A 135 11.51 -0.42 3.00
C VAL A 135 11.54 -1.90 2.62
N ALA A 136 10.71 -2.72 3.26
CA ALA A 136 10.64 -4.16 2.94
C ALA A 136 10.18 -4.42 1.50
N GLY A 137 9.19 -3.67 1.02
CA GLY A 137 8.72 -3.74 -0.37
C GLY A 137 9.78 -3.31 -1.37
N ALA A 138 10.60 -2.31 -1.07
CA ALA A 138 11.73 -1.91 -1.91
C ALA A 138 12.79 -3.02 -2.00
N LEU A 139 13.13 -3.66 -0.86
CA LEU A 139 14.00 -4.83 -0.84
C LEU A 139 13.43 -5.98 -1.70
N ALA A 140 12.14 -6.28 -1.55
CA ALA A 140 11.47 -7.29 -2.38
C ALA A 140 11.49 -6.91 -3.89
N LYS A 141 11.25 -5.63 -4.24
CA LYS A 141 11.34 -5.13 -5.62
C LYS A 141 12.74 -5.32 -6.21
N LEU A 142 13.82 -5.13 -5.44
CA LEU A 142 15.19 -5.36 -5.90
C LEU A 142 15.41 -6.84 -6.30
N ALA A 143 14.91 -7.77 -5.49
CA ALA A 143 14.96 -9.19 -5.82
C ALA A 143 14.08 -9.54 -7.04
N LEU A 144 12.84 -9.03 -7.08
CA LEU A 144 11.90 -9.27 -8.17
C LEU A 144 12.39 -8.75 -9.53
N ARG A 145 13.13 -7.63 -9.55
CA ARG A 145 13.76 -7.10 -10.79
C ARG A 145 14.72 -8.10 -11.42
N GLN A 146 15.49 -8.84 -10.62
CA GLN A 146 16.39 -9.88 -11.14
C GLN A 146 15.63 -11.05 -11.77
N LEU A 147 14.36 -11.20 -11.43
CA LEU A 147 13.46 -12.21 -11.97
C LEU A 147 12.63 -11.71 -13.16
N GLY A 148 12.83 -10.47 -13.61
CA GLY A 148 12.03 -9.86 -14.66
C GLY A 148 10.60 -9.45 -14.23
N ILE A 149 10.31 -9.45 -12.93
CA ILE A 149 9.00 -9.09 -12.39
C ILE A 149 8.98 -7.60 -12.03
N SER A 150 7.99 -6.88 -12.55
CA SER A 150 7.78 -5.45 -12.29
C SER A 150 6.41 -5.20 -11.67
N ILE A 151 6.34 -4.19 -10.78
CA ILE A 151 5.11 -3.82 -10.08
C ILE A 151 4.94 -2.32 -10.20
N LYS A 152 3.77 -1.91 -10.68
CA LYS A 152 3.37 -0.51 -10.82
C LYS A 152 1.97 -0.33 -10.25
N ALA A 153 1.77 0.73 -9.47
CA ALA A 153 0.45 1.13 -9.01
C ALA A 153 0.21 2.60 -9.34
N TYR A 154 -1.05 2.96 -9.50
CA TYR A 154 -1.44 4.31 -9.85
C TYR A 154 -2.81 4.67 -9.26
N THR A 155 -3.07 5.94 -9.09
CA THR A 155 -4.38 6.45 -8.71
C THR A 155 -5.33 6.30 -9.89
N SER A 156 -6.33 5.44 -9.74
CA SER A 156 -7.33 5.18 -10.79
C SER A 156 -8.66 5.88 -10.55
N GLN A 157 -8.90 6.39 -9.34
CA GLN A 157 -10.11 7.15 -9.01
C GLN A 157 -9.87 8.11 -7.83
N VAL A 158 -10.43 9.31 -7.91
CA VAL A 158 -10.60 10.25 -6.78
C VAL A 158 -12.03 10.75 -6.79
N GLY A 159 -12.79 10.50 -5.72
CA GLY A 159 -14.22 10.78 -5.71
C GLY A 159 -14.92 10.14 -6.91
N ASP A 160 -15.62 10.94 -7.73
CA ASP A 160 -16.33 10.47 -8.93
C ASP A 160 -15.47 10.51 -10.20
N ILE A 161 -14.26 11.09 -10.15
CA ILE A 161 -13.34 11.15 -11.29
C ILE A 161 -12.62 9.81 -11.39
N ARG A 162 -12.87 9.06 -12.44
CA ARG A 162 -12.41 7.69 -12.60
C ARG A 162 -11.78 7.45 -13.98
N LEU A 163 -10.75 6.61 -14.03
CA LEU A 163 -10.17 6.04 -15.23
C LEU A 163 -11.00 4.84 -15.72
N ASP A 164 -10.76 4.42 -16.97
CA ASP A 164 -11.23 3.12 -17.45
C ASP A 164 -10.58 1.98 -16.64
N ASP A 165 -11.30 0.87 -16.48
CA ASP A 165 -10.81 -0.28 -15.71
C ASP A 165 -9.74 -1.08 -16.45
N ASP A 166 -9.65 -0.95 -17.77
CA ASP A 166 -8.63 -1.61 -18.58
C ASP A 166 -7.29 -0.84 -18.47
N TYR A 167 -6.41 -1.32 -17.58
CA TYR A 167 -5.09 -0.73 -17.33
C TYR A 167 -4.20 -0.68 -18.59
N ARG A 168 -4.46 -1.51 -19.62
CA ARG A 168 -3.69 -1.57 -20.86
C ARG A 168 -3.86 -0.34 -21.75
N LYS A 169 -4.89 0.47 -21.47
CA LYS A 169 -5.12 1.76 -22.15
C LYS A 169 -4.15 2.86 -21.73
N TYR A 170 -3.37 2.64 -20.66
CA TYR A 170 -2.53 3.66 -20.05
C TYR A 170 -1.05 3.30 -20.14
N ASP A 171 -0.22 4.31 -20.41
CA ASP A 171 1.23 4.19 -20.28
C ASP A 171 1.64 4.37 -18.80
N LEU A 172 1.95 3.26 -18.16
CA LEU A 172 2.33 3.24 -16.75
C LEU A 172 3.73 3.85 -16.48
N SER A 173 4.47 4.30 -17.50
CA SER A 173 5.70 5.07 -17.31
C SER A 173 5.40 6.51 -16.85
N ASN A 174 4.19 7.02 -17.13
CA ASN A 174 3.77 8.38 -16.81
C ASN A 174 3.21 8.56 -15.39
N ILE A 175 3.18 7.52 -14.56
CA ILE A 175 2.58 7.57 -13.20
C ILE A 175 3.20 8.69 -12.35
N GLU A 176 4.50 8.90 -12.42
CA GLU A 176 5.20 9.91 -11.62
C GLU A 176 5.26 11.30 -12.26
N SER A 177 4.62 11.52 -13.42
CA SER A 177 4.61 12.81 -14.11
C SER A 177 3.76 13.89 -13.42
N ASN A 178 2.89 13.51 -12.50
CA ASN A 178 2.00 14.39 -11.76
C ASN A 178 1.89 14.01 -10.28
N ALA A 179 1.41 14.97 -9.48
CA ALA A 179 1.36 14.81 -8.02
C ALA A 179 0.32 13.80 -7.53
N VAL A 180 -0.70 13.50 -8.33
CA VAL A 180 -1.76 12.53 -8.00
C VAL A 180 -1.35 11.10 -8.33
N ARG A 181 -0.28 10.91 -9.15
CA ARG A 181 0.17 9.61 -9.66
C ARG A 181 -0.87 8.90 -10.51
N CYS A 182 -1.47 9.62 -11.44
CA CYS A 182 -2.42 9.13 -12.42
C CYS A 182 -1.75 9.08 -13.80
N PRO A 183 -1.83 7.98 -14.56
CA PRO A 183 -1.17 7.87 -15.87
C PRO A 183 -1.87 8.64 -17.00
N ASP A 184 -3.09 9.14 -16.78
CA ASP A 184 -3.86 9.96 -17.69
C ASP A 184 -3.76 11.44 -17.25
N GLU A 185 -3.17 12.29 -18.08
CA GLU A 185 -2.87 13.68 -17.73
C GLU A 185 -4.14 14.53 -17.50
N GLU A 186 -5.17 14.35 -18.34
CA GLU A 186 -6.41 15.10 -18.19
C GLU A 186 -7.18 14.70 -16.92
N LYS A 187 -7.24 13.40 -16.64
CA LYS A 187 -7.83 12.90 -15.39
C LYS A 187 -7.00 13.31 -14.18
N ALA A 188 -5.67 13.30 -14.28
CA ALA A 188 -4.79 13.80 -13.22
C ALA A 188 -5.12 15.23 -12.84
N ARG A 189 -5.24 16.12 -13.83
CA ARG A 189 -5.61 17.53 -13.62
C ARG A 189 -6.97 17.66 -12.92
N GLN A 190 -7.99 16.94 -13.38
CA GLN A 190 -9.33 16.95 -12.77
C GLN A 190 -9.28 16.45 -11.32
N MET A 191 -8.52 15.37 -11.03
CA MET A 191 -8.35 14.83 -9.68
C MET A 191 -7.62 15.83 -8.76
N GLU A 192 -6.60 16.51 -9.25
CA GLU A 192 -5.86 17.53 -8.49
C GLU A 192 -6.77 18.72 -8.14
N GLU A 193 -7.53 19.22 -9.10
CA GLU A 193 -8.52 20.28 -8.88
C GLU A 193 -9.55 19.89 -7.81
N LEU A 194 -10.08 18.65 -7.88
CA LEU A 194 -11.03 18.14 -6.89
C LEU A 194 -10.41 18.05 -5.48
N ILE A 195 -9.20 17.51 -5.37
CA ILE A 195 -8.50 17.40 -4.08
C ILE A 195 -8.26 18.79 -3.48
N MET A 196 -7.86 19.77 -4.30
CA MET A 196 -7.62 21.13 -3.84
C MET A 196 -8.91 21.83 -3.40
N ALA A 197 -10.02 21.62 -4.10
CA ALA A 197 -11.33 22.14 -3.71
C ALA A 197 -11.80 21.57 -2.37
N VAL A 198 -11.70 20.23 -2.19
CA VAL A 198 -12.05 19.55 -0.94
C VAL A 198 -11.16 20.00 0.21
N LYS A 199 -9.86 20.19 -0.05
CA LYS A 199 -8.90 20.72 0.95
C LYS A 199 -9.27 22.13 1.40
N ALA A 200 -9.63 23.01 0.45
CA ALA A 200 -10.03 24.40 0.76
C ALA A 200 -11.30 24.45 1.62
N ASP A 201 -12.17 23.45 1.50
CA ASP A 201 -13.38 23.29 2.28
C ASP A 201 -13.12 22.62 3.66
N GLY A 202 -11.87 22.32 3.98
CA GLY A 202 -11.47 21.68 5.24
C GLY A 202 -11.87 20.21 5.36
N ASP A 203 -12.16 19.55 4.23
CA ASP A 203 -12.62 18.17 4.16
C ASP A 203 -11.57 17.23 3.53
N THR A 204 -11.91 15.97 3.34
CA THR A 204 -11.04 14.94 2.76
C THR A 204 -11.79 14.08 1.76
N ILE A 205 -11.07 13.49 0.82
CA ILE A 205 -11.65 12.65 -0.22
C ILE A 205 -10.87 11.34 -0.36
N GLY A 206 -11.60 10.26 -0.66
CA GLY A 206 -11.05 8.95 -0.95
C GLY A 206 -11.02 8.63 -2.45
N GLY A 207 -10.74 7.38 -2.76
CA GLY A 207 -10.74 6.87 -4.12
C GLY A 207 -10.10 5.49 -4.23
N THR A 208 -9.51 5.18 -5.37
CA THR A 208 -9.01 3.84 -5.69
C THR A 208 -7.60 3.89 -6.27
N VAL A 209 -6.78 2.94 -5.88
CA VAL A 209 -5.46 2.65 -6.46
C VAL A 209 -5.55 1.33 -7.21
N THR A 210 -5.13 1.34 -8.47
CA THR A 210 -4.94 0.13 -9.28
C THR A 210 -3.48 -0.27 -9.27
N CYS A 211 -3.21 -1.57 -9.15
CA CYS A 211 -1.86 -2.14 -9.19
C CYS A 211 -1.78 -3.21 -10.28
N VAL A 212 -0.66 -3.23 -11.01
CA VAL A 212 -0.36 -4.19 -12.06
C VAL A 212 1.00 -4.82 -11.79
N VAL A 213 1.04 -6.15 -11.76
CA VAL A 213 2.28 -6.95 -11.66
C VAL A 213 2.51 -7.62 -13.00
N LYS A 214 3.66 -7.36 -13.61
CA LYS A 214 4.05 -7.95 -14.91
C LYS A 214 5.21 -8.91 -14.76
N GLY A 215 5.26 -9.92 -15.63
CA GLY A 215 6.33 -10.90 -15.66
C GLY A 215 6.24 -11.97 -14.56
N CYS A 216 5.10 -12.10 -13.93
CA CYS A 216 4.88 -13.11 -12.90
C CYS A 216 4.84 -14.51 -13.54
N PRO A 217 5.65 -15.49 -13.09
CA PRO A 217 5.59 -16.84 -13.66
C PRO A 217 4.28 -17.55 -13.26
N VAL A 218 3.92 -18.59 -13.99
CA VAL A 218 2.89 -19.53 -13.60
C VAL A 218 3.32 -20.25 -12.32
N GLY A 219 2.41 -20.41 -11.35
CA GLY A 219 2.62 -21.30 -10.21
C GLY A 219 2.75 -20.61 -8.84
N LEU A 220 2.62 -19.28 -8.74
CA LEU A 220 2.66 -18.59 -7.45
C LEU A 220 1.29 -18.67 -6.77
N GLY A 221 1.28 -19.03 -5.49
CA GLY A 221 0.07 -19.23 -4.71
C GLY A 221 -0.37 -20.69 -4.63
N GLU A 222 -1.40 -20.94 -3.85
CA GLU A 222 -1.89 -22.26 -3.51
C GLU A 222 -3.37 -22.44 -3.90
N PRO A 223 -3.83 -23.68 -4.13
CA PRO A 223 -5.21 -23.95 -4.59
C PRO A 223 -6.28 -23.80 -3.50
N GLU A 224 -5.89 -23.81 -2.22
CA GLU A 224 -6.84 -23.71 -1.10
C GLU A 224 -6.43 -22.60 -0.12
N PHE A 225 -5.65 -22.89 0.90
CA PHE A 225 -5.11 -21.87 1.80
C PHE A 225 -3.84 -21.26 1.17
N GLY A 226 -3.63 -19.94 1.33
CA GLY A 226 -2.51 -19.30 0.65
C GLY A 226 -2.76 -18.93 -0.82
N LYS A 227 -4.03 -18.92 -1.27
CA LYS A 227 -4.39 -18.42 -2.62
C LYS A 227 -3.78 -17.05 -2.85
N LEU A 228 -3.11 -16.84 -3.98
CA LEU A 228 -2.39 -15.61 -4.28
C LEU A 228 -3.27 -14.36 -4.12
N HIS A 229 -4.50 -14.38 -4.64
CA HIS A 229 -5.43 -13.27 -4.48
C HIS A 229 -5.86 -13.05 -3.02
N ALA A 230 -5.94 -14.11 -2.21
CA ALA A 230 -6.26 -13.98 -0.78
C ALA A 230 -5.09 -13.36 -0.02
N CYS A 231 -3.84 -13.74 -0.33
CA CYS A 231 -2.63 -13.14 0.23
C CYS A 231 -2.52 -11.66 -0.15
N LEU A 232 -2.78 -11.32 -1.43
CA LEU A 232 -2.84 -9.93 -1.89
C LEU A 232 -3.95 -9.15 -1.16
N GLY A 233 -5.15 -9.71 -1.07
CA GLY A 233 -6.28 -9.09 -0.35
C GLY A 233 -5.96 -8.85 1.13
N TYR A 234 -5.36 -9.82 1.81
CA TYR A 234 -4.92 -9.67 3.20
C TYR A 234 -3.88 -8.54 3.35
N ALA A 235 -2.90 -8.49 2.45
CA ALA A 235 -1.88 -7.44 2.44
C ALA A 235 -2.48 -6.05 2.22
N MET A 236 -3.37 -5.90 1.23
CA MET A 236 -4.00 -4.63 0.85
C MET A 236 -4.98 -4.12 1.90
N LEU A 237 -5.85 -4.99 2.43
CA LEU A 237 -6.80 -4.63 3.50
C LEU A 237 -6.09 -4.32 4.83
N GLY A 238 -4.84 -4.75 5.00
CA GLY A 238 -3.97 -4.35 6.09
C GLY A 238 -3.37 -2.95 5.96
N ILE A 239 -3.56 -2.24 4.83
CA ILE A 239 -3.11 -0.86 4.64
C ILE A 239 -4.11 0.09 5.34
N ASN A 240 -3.58 1.13 5.99
CA ASN A 240 -4.41 2.14 6.65
C ASN A 240 -5.39 2.78 5.65
N ALA A 241 -6.64 2.97 6.06
CA ALA A 241 -7.75 3.50 5.27
C ALA A 241 -8.24 2.61 4.10
N ALA A 242 -7.63 1.48 3.80
CA ALA A 242 -8.18 0.53 2.83
C ALA A 242 -9.54 -0.01 3.30
N LYS A 243 -10.49 -0.13 2.36
CA LYS A 243 -11.89 -0.53 2.60
C LYS A 243 -12.39 -1.60 1.64
N GLY A 244 -11.72 -1.78 0.51
CA GLY A 244 -12.08 -2.78 -0.47
C GLY A 244 -10.88 -3.26 -1.24
N PHE A 245 -10.98 -4.48 -1.73
CA PHE A 245 -10.02 -5.11 -2.62
C PHE A 245 -10.79 -5.93 -3.65
N GLU A 246 -10.42 -5.80 -4.90
CA GLU A 246 -10.89 -6.66 -5.98
C GLU A 246 -9.76 -6.91 -7.00
N TYR A 247 -9.80 -8.05 -7.68
CA TYR A 247 -8.82 -8.42 -8.71
C TYR A 247 -9.51 -8.90 -9.98
N GLY A 248 -8.83 -8.79 -11.11
CA GLY A 248 -9.44 -9.05 -12.39
C GLY A 248 -10.66 -8.14 -12.62
N LEU A 249 -11.74 -8.69 -13.15
CA LEU A 249 -13.01 -7.98 -13.31
C LEU A 249 -13.67 -7.62 -11.98
N GLY A 250 -13.31 -8.32 -10.87
CA GLY A 250 -13.85 -8.03 -9.55
C GLY A 250 -15.39 -8.04 -9.52
N PHE A 251 -15.99 -7.00 -8.92
CA PHE A 251 -17.45 -6.90 -8.82
C PHE A 251 -18.16 -6.77 -10.17
N SER A 252 -17.51 -6.18 -11.19
CA SER A 252 -18.12 -6.07 -12.51
C SER A 252 -18.30 -7.43 -13.19
N GLY A 253 -17.45 -8.41 -12.91
CA GLY A 253 -17.58 -9.78 -13.38
C GLY A 253 -18.81 -10.52 -12.86
N ALA A 254 -19.36 -10.11 -11.71
CA ALA A 254 -20.56 -10.74 -11.12
C ALA A 254 -21.83 -10.53 -11.95
N HIS A 255 -21.84 -9.60 -12.89
CA HIS A 255 -22.95 -9.34 -13.81
C HIS A 255 -22.87 -10.17 -15.10
N LEU A 256 -21.73 -10.83 -15.36
CA LEU A 256 -21.47 -11.56 -16.59
C LEU A 256 -21.87 -13.03 -16.47
N LYS A 257 -22.20 -13.62 -17.63
CA LYS A 257 -22.32 -15.08 -17.73
C LYS A 257 -20.92 -15.71 -17.82
N GLY A 258 -20.80 -16.98 -17.46
CA GLY A 258 -19.54 -17.70 -17.56
C GLY A 258 -18.93 -17.66 -18.97
N SER A 259 -19.75 -17.75 -20.02
CA SER A 259 -19.31 -17.65 -21.42
C SER A 259 -18.75 -16.27 -21.81
N GLU A 260 -19.09 -15.23 -21.06
CA GLU A 260 -18.61 -13.86 -21.27
C GLU A 260 -17.37 -13.55 -20.45
N GLN A 261 -17.24 -14.21 -19.29
CA GLN A 261 -16.15 -13.98 -18.36
C GLN A 261 -14.95 -14.91 -18.58
N ASN A 262 -15.18 -16.14 -19.10
CA ASN A 262 -14.11 -17.13 -19.22
C ASN A 262 -12.97 -16.63 -20.12
N ASP A 263 -11.76 -16.72 -19.61
CA ASP A 263 -10.53 -16.49 -20.37
C ASP A 263 -10.23 -17.73 -21.22
N LEU A 264 -10.37 -17.59 -22.53
CA LEU A 264 -10.17 -18.70 -23.48
C LEU A 264 -8.69 -18.95 -23.70
N PHE A 265 -8.30 -20.21 -23.79
CA PHE A 265 -6.96 -20.60 -24.22
C PHE A 265 -6.85 -20.64 -25.75
N GLU A 266 -5.70 -20.23 -26.25
CA GLU A 266 -5.30 -20.37 -27.65
C GLU A 266 -3.84 -20.85 -27.73
N ALA A 267 -3.43 -21.36 -28.86
CA ALA A 267 -2.01 -21.64 -29.10
C ALA A 267 -1.33 -20.36 -29.60
N ASP A 268 -0.22 -19.98 -28.99
CA ASP A 268 0.62 -18.90 -29.50
C ASP A 268 1.36 -19.31 -30.80
N ALA A 269 2.11 -18.38 -31.38
CA ALA A 269 2.87 -18.62 -32.62
C ALA A 269 3.94 -19.72 -32.48
N THR A 270 4.30 -20.11 -31.25
CA THR A 270 5.28 -21.17 -30.95
C THR A 270 4.62 -22.50 -30.57
N GLY A 271 3.28 -22.55 -30.54
CA GLY A 271 2.49 -23.73 -30.20
C GLY A 271 2.30 -23.97 -28.69
N HIS A 272 2.63 -22.98 -27.85
CA HIS A 272 2.34 -23.04 -26.41
C HIS A 272 0.98 -22.45 -26.08
N PRO A 273 0.32 -22.95 -25.01
CA PRO A 273 -0.91 -22.35 -24.51
C PRO A 273 -0.70 -20.89 -24.08
N SER A 274 -1.56 -20.00 -24.58
CA SER A 274 -1.66 -18.61 -24.15
C SER A 274 -3.11 -18.28 -23.81
N ILE A 275 -3.32 -17.19 -23.07
CA ILE A 275 -4.65 -16.76 -22.62
C ILE A 275 -5.07 -15.54 -23.44
N LYS A 276 -6.24 -15.62 -24.07
CA LYS A 276 -6.73 -14.60 -25.00
C LYS A 276 -7.19 -13.31 -24.34
N THR A 277 -7.76 -13.44 -23.16
CA THR A 277 -8.25 -12.32 -22.30
C THR A 277 -7.61 -12.45 -20.93
N ASN A 278 -7.85 -11.48 -20.04
CA ASN A 278 -7.33 -11.56 -18.68
C ASN A 278 -8.39 -11.09 -17.66
N ASN A 279 -9.60 -11.61 -17.83
CA ASN A 279 -10.72 -11.32 -16.94
C ASN A 279 -10.47 -11.83 -15.51
N SER A 280 -9.73 -12.95 -15.40
CA SER A 280 -9.31 -13.56 -14.13
C SER A 280 -8.23 -12.75 -13.38
N GLY A 281 -7.65 -11.72 -14.01
CA GLY A 281 -6.64 -10.87 -13.37
C GLY A 281 -5.34 -11.58 -13.05
N GLY A 282 -4.87 -12.50 -13.93
CA GLY A 282 -3.60 -13.22 -13.80
C GLY A 282 -3.62 -14.36 -12.78
N ILE A 283 -4.78 -14.70 -12.20
CA ILE A 283 -4.88 -15.71 -11.13
C ILE A 283 -6.05 -16.64 -11.40
N GLN A 284 -5.79 -17.93 -11.53
CA GLN A 284 -6.79 -18.98 -11.72
C GLN A 284 -6.62 -20.06 -10.64
N GLY A 285 -7.72 -20.47 -10.00
CA GLY A 285 -7.67 -21.45 -8.92
C GLY A 285 -6.87 -21.03 -7.68
N GLY A 286 -6.48 -19.77 -7.56
CA GLY A 286 -5.61 -19.25 -6.48
C GLY A 286 -4.14 -19.16 -6.86
N ILE A 287 -3.78 -19.56 -8.09
CA ILE A 287 -2.41 -19.69 -8.59
C ILE A 287 -2.22 -18.74 -9.77
N SER A 288 -1.06 -18.09 -9.89
CA SER A 288 -0.73 -17.23 -11.02
C SER A 288 -0.68 -18.04 -12.33
N ASN A 289 -1.22 -17.48 -13.41
CA ASN A 289 -1.36 -18.15 -14.70
C ASN A 289 -0.39 -17.64 -15.79
N GLY A 290 0.53 -16.73 -15.44
CA GLY A 290 1.52 -16.14 -16.35
C GLY A 290 1.11 -14.81 -16.97
N GLU A 291 -0.18 -14.46 -16.91
CA GLU A 291 -0.67 -13.16 -17.34
C GLU A 291 -0.39 -12.06 -16.28
N ASP A 292 -0.53 -10.80 -16.70
CA ASP A 292 -0.43 -9.67 -15.77
C ASP A 292 -1.43 -9.83 -14.62
N ILE A 293 -0.95 -9.73 -13.37
CA ILE A 293 -1.83 -9.68 -12.22
C ILE A 293 -2.24 -8.24 -12.01
N TYR A 294 -3.56 -7.98 -12.01
CA TYR A 294 -4.07 -6.64 -11.72
C TYR A 294 -5.20 -6.67 -10.70
N PHE A 295 -5.20 -5.66 -9.84
CA PHE A 295 -6.17 -5.50 -8.76
C PHE A 295 -6.37 -4.03 -8.39
N ARG A 296 -7.46 -3.75 -7.66
CA ARG A 296 -7.84 -2.43 -7.19
C ARG A 296 -8.04 -2.42 -5.68
N VAL A 297 -7.64 -1.33 -5.05
CA VAL A 297 -7.77 -1.10 -3.61
C VAL A 297 -8.52 0.21 -3.37
N ALA A 298 -9.66 0.12 -2.70
CA ALA A 298 -10.46 1.29 -2.34
C ALA A 298 -10.00 1.87 -0.99
N PHE A 299 -9.83 3.18 -0.93
CA PHE A 299 -9.42 3.94 0.25
C PHE A 299 -10.53 4.91 0.66
N LYS A 300 -10.90 4.88 1.93
CA LYS A 300 -11.83 5.87 2.48
C LYS A 300 -11.16 7.24 2.63
N PRO A 301 -11.93 8.34 2.69
CA PRO A 301 -11.43 9.64 3.12
C PRO A 301 -10.72 9.57 4.48
N VAL A 302 -9.79 10.50 4.73
CA VAL A 302 -9.11 10.63 6.02
C VAL A 302 -10.13 11.01 7.09
N ALA A 303 -10.10 10.33 8.24
CA ALA A 303 -11.08 10.53 9.29
C ALA A 303 -10.95 11.90 10.00
N THR A 304 -9.76 12.47 10.03
CA THR A 304 -9.52 13.77 10.67
C THR A 304 -9.71 14.89 9.65
N ILE A 305 -10.78 15.66 9.77
CA ILE A 305 -11.12 16.82 8.94
C ILE A 305 -11.01 18.11 9.73
N LEU A 306 -10.84 19.24 9.06
CA LEU A 306 -10.70 20.56 9.69
C LEU A 306 -12.06 21.24 9.98
N ARG A 307 -13.16 20.52 9.78
CA ARG A 307 -14.51 20.95 10.14
C ARG A 307 -14.85 20.48 11.55
N PRO A 308 -15.58 21.26 12.34
CA PRO A 308 -16.11 20.80 13.63
C PRO A 308 -16.97 19.54 13.46
N GLN A 309 -16.73 18.53 14.29
CA GLN A 309 -17.49 17.27 14.28
C GLN A 309 -18.03 16.94 15.65
N PRO A 310 -19.33 16.56 15.78
CA PRO A 310 -19.86 16.04 17.03
C PRO A 310 -19.18 14.71 17.38
N THR A 311 -18.85 14.53 18.64
CA THR A 311 -18.25 13.32 19.19
C THR A 311 -18.63 13.15 20.66
N VAL A 312 -17.97 12.21 21.33
CA VAL A 312 -18.06 12.03 22.79
C VAL A 312 -16.66 11.93 23.39
N ASP A 313 -16.58 12.24 24.69
CA ASP A 313 -15.38 11.97 25.49
C ASP A 313 -15.34 10.52 26.01
N HIS A 314 -14.32 10.19 26.80
CA HIS A 314 -14.15 8.87 27.41
C HIS A 314 -15.27 8.47 28.39
N ASP A 315 -16.01 9.45 28.93
CA ASP A 315 -17.14 9.26 29.83
C ASP A 315 -18.50 9.26 29.10
N ALA A 316 -18.46 9.17 27.74
CA ALA A 316 -19.62 9.22 26.85
C ALA A 316 -20.40 10.55 26.90
N ARG A 317 -19.77 11.66 27.34
CA ARG A 317 -20.40 12.98 27.34
C ARG A 317 -20.30 13.60 25.96
N PRO A 318 -21.37 14.22 25.43
CA PRO A 318 -21.31 14.92 24.16
C PRO A 318 -20.23 16.01 24.14
N ALA A 319 -19.49 16.05 23.04
CA ALA A 319 -18.41 17.01 22.83
C ALA A 319 -18.35 17.43 21.36
N MET A 320 -17.68 18.54 21.07
CA MET A 320 -17.37 19.00 19.71
C MET A 320 -15.88 18.86 19.49
N LEU A 321 -15.51 18.12 18.46
CA LEU A 321 -14.12 17.99 18.02
C LEU A 321 -13.82 19.07 16.98
N GLU A 322 -12.89 19.94 17.29
CA GLU A 322 -12.26 20.87 16.35
C GLU A 322 -10.84 20.38 16.12
N ALA A 323 -10.66 19.53 15.11
CA ALA A 323 -9.35 18.99 14.80
C ALA A 323 -8.42 20.10 14.27
N ARG A 324 -7.21 20.11 14.82
CA ARG A 324 -6.10 20.96 14.38
C ARG A 324 -4.98 20.05 13.87
N GLY A 325 -4.05 20.62 13.13
CA GLY A 325 -2.88 19.88 12.68
C GLY A 325 -2.85 19.64 11.17
N ARG A 326 -1.91 18.80 10.76
CA ARG A 326 -1.52 18.63 9.35
C ARG A 326 -1.95 17.26 8.87
N HIS A 327 -3.06 17.21 8.14
CA HIS A 327 -3.63 15.97 7.61
C HIS A 327 -3.60 15.96 6.07
N ASP A 328 -3.55 14.78 5.47
CA ASP A 328 -3.67 14.63 4.02
C ASP A 328 -5.12 14.89 3.60
N PRO A 329 -5.40 15.76 2.61
CA PRO A 329 -6.74 15.89 2.05
C PRO A 329 -7.14 14.65 1.24
N CYS A 330 -6.16 13.93 0.70
CA CYS A 330 -6.33 12.67 0.00
C CYS A 330 -5.12 11.77 0.26
N VAL A 331 -5.35 10.50 0.61
CA VAL A 331 -4.26 9.55 0.91
C VAL A 331 -3.65 8.92 -0.34
N LEU A 332 -4.34 8.97 -1.49
CA LEU A 332 -4.02 8.15 -2.67
C LEU A 332 -2.60 8.37 -3.19
N PRO A 333 -2.09 9.62 -3.35
CA PRO A 333 -0.73 9.82 -3.82
C PRO A 333 0.33 9.09 -2.99
N ARG A 334 0.09 8.98 -1.68
CA ARG A 334 0.97 8.28 -0.74
C ARG A 334 0.67 6.80 -0.62
N ALA A 335 -0.56 6.37 -0.93
CA ALA A 335 -0.98 4.98 -0.91
C ALA A 335 -0.38 4.18 -2.08
N VAL A 336 -0.15 4.81 -3.24
CA VAL A 336 0.43 4.18 -4.43
C VAL A 336 1.71 3.39 -4.12
N PRO A 337 2.79 3.98 -3.59
CA PRO A 337 4.01 3.22 -3.27
C PRO A 337 3.81 2.19 -2.14
N ILE A 338 2.81 2.36 -1.27
CA ILE A 338 2.51 1.38 -0.21
C ILE A 338 1.83 0.15 -0.82
N VAL A 339 0.92 0.33 -1.76
CA VAL A 339 0.26 -0.76 -2.50
C VAL A 339 1.30 -1.56 -3.27
N GLU A 340 2.20 -0.88 -4.00
CA GLU A 340 3.31 -1.53 -4.71
C GLU A 340 4.22 -2.33 -3.76
N ALA A 341 4.57 -1.74 -2.62
CA ALA A 341 5.43 -2.38 -1.63
C ALA A 341 4.81 -3.66 -1.06
N MET A 342 3.53 -3.60 -0.68
CA MET A 342 2.82 -4.77 -0.16
C MET A 342 2.62 -5.84 -1.23
N ALA A 343 2.35 -5.47 -2.49
CA ALA A 343 2.30 -6.40 -3.60
C ALA A 343 3.65 -7.09 -3.82
N ALA A 344 4.75 -6.32 -3.78
CA ALA A 344 6.10 -6.86 -3.95
C ALA A 344 6.44 -7.89 -2.86
N MET A 345 6.10 -7.59 -1.60
CA MET A 345 6.31 -8.54 -0.50
C MET A 345 5.54 -9.84 -0.71
N VAL A 346 4.25 -9.76 -1.10
CA VAL A 346 3.44 -10.97 -1.36
C VAL A 346 3.99 -11.77 -2.53
N VAL A 347 4.27 -11.13 -3.67
CA VAL A 347 4.75 -11.81 -4.87
C VAL A 347 6.11 -12.48 -4.62
N PHE A 348 7.00 -11.80 -3.90
CA PHE A 348 8.31 -12.35 -3.58
C PHE A 348 8.24 -13.51 -2.58
N ASP A 349 7.42 -13.39 -1.54
CA ASP A 349 7.15 -14.46 -0.57
C ASP A 349 6.60 -15.71 -1.26
N GLN A 350 5.58 -15.55 -2.12
CA GLN A 350 5.00 -16.64 -2.90
C GLN A 350 5.98 -17.22 -3.94
N TYR A 351 6.88 -16.41 -4.49
CA TYR A 351 7.96 -16.89 -5.36
C TYR A 351 8.94 -17.81 -4.60
N LEU A 352 9.32 -17.43 -3.38
CA LEU A 352 10.20 -18.25 -2.54
C LEU A 352 9.52 -19.57 -2.13
N LEU A 353 8.24 -19.51 -1.73
CA LEU A 353 7.43 -20.71 -1.42
C LEU A 353 7.35 -21.66 -2.61
N ASN A 354 7.12 -21.12 -3.82
CA ASN A 354 7.01 -21.92 -5.03
C ASN A 354 8.31 -22.68 -5.40
N LYS A 355 9.49 -22.19 -4.94
CA LYS A 355 10.75 -22.92 -5.15
C LYS A 355 10.78 -24.31 -4.52
N ALA A 356 9.96 -24.56 -3.53
CA ALA A 356 9.84 -25.87 -2.85
C ALA A 356 8.74 -26.76 -3.46
N SER A 357 7.97 -26.28 -4.45
CA SER A 357 6.82 -27.00 -5.02
C SER A 357 7.21 -28.11 -5.99
N LYS A 358 8.44 -28.10 -6.51
CA LYS A 358 8.98 -29.13 -7.45
C LYS A 358 10.40 -29.46 -7.08
N LEU A 359 10.74 -30.74 -7.20
CA LEU A 359 12.12 -31.26 -7.11
C LEU A 359 12.87 -31.06 -8.44
#